data_4820b095797dea8c7e213ac532dee5b4
#
_entry.id   4820b095797dea8c7e213ac532dee5b4
#
_cell.length_a   1.000
_cell.length_b   1.000
_cell.length_c   1.000
_cell.angle_alpha   90.00
_cell.angle_beta   90.00
_cell.angle_gamma   90.00
#
_symmetry.space_group_name_H-M   'P 1'
#
loop_
_entity.id
_entity.type
_entity.pdbx_description
1 polymer ?
#
loop_
_entity_poly.entity_id
_entity_poly.type
_entity_poly.pdbx_seq_one_letter_code
_entity_poly.pdbx_strand_id
1 'polypeptide(L)'
;MDSGIFDSTLWLWLGFNAGVLALLAFDLGVLHRKERAIGIGEALWLSLFYILLALGFAAGLWWFRGPPDAVDFLTGYLIEKSLSVDNIFVIVIIFSYFAVPAAYQHRVLFWGILGALVLRGTLILAGVQLIDRFAWMALLFGAFLIATGIKMLVVADKQPDLANNIVMRLARRRLRVTEAFEGKRFFVRRNGLLYVTPLFLVLLIVEFTDLVFAVDSIPAIIAITSDPFVVYTANVFAILGLRALYFALAGIVPRFVYLKYGLSLVLVTIGGKMIANYFYGGKFIPTEWALLATFVLVGGSIALSLLKTRGRPAEPAALPTGWVPGSPVRDPDGSAERE
;
A
#
# COMPACT_ATOMS: atom_id res chain seq x y z
N MET A 1 0.39 13.13 -39.44
CA MET A 1 0.78 14.40 -38.79
C MET A 1 0.07 14.48 -37.44
N ASP A 2 0.63 13.80 -36.43
CA ASP A 2 0.06 13.81 -35.07
C ASP A 2 1.20 13.84 -34.02
N SER A 3 2.15 14.79 -34.22
CA SER A 3 3.21 15.05 -33.23
C SER A 3 2.74 15.81 -31.99
N GLY A 4 1.55 16.44 -32.04
CA GLY A 4 1.06 17.29 -30.96
C GLY A 4 0.44 16.52 -29.78
N ILE A 5 -0.16 15.35 -30.01
CA ILE A 5 -0.84 14.57 -28.97
C ILE A 5 0.17 13.79 -28.12
N PHE A 6 1.23 13.26 -28.74
CA PHE A 6 2.31 12.60 -28.03
C PHE A 6 3.10 13.58 -27.13
N ASP A 7 3.33 14.82 -27.59
CA ASP A 7 4.02 15.83 -26.80
C ASP A 7 3.22 16.25 -25.56
N SER A 8 1.92 16.50 -25.68
CA SER A 8 1.09 16.91 -24.55
C SER A 8 0.97 15.81 -23.47
N THR A 9 0.86 14.55 -23.89
CA THR A 9 0.78 13.42 -22.98
C THR A 9 2.12 13.20 -22.24
N LEU A 10 3.25 13.30 -22.95
CA LEU A 10 4.57 13.17 -22.35
C LEU A 10 4.84 14.24 -21.29
N TRP A 11 4.47 15.50 -21.57
CA TRP A 11 4.63 16.60 -20.61
C TRP A 11 3.76 16.42 -19.37
N LEU A 12 2.55 15.85 -19.49
CA LEU A 12 1.72 15.52 -18.35
C LEU A 12 2.40 14.47 -17.45
N TRP A 13 2.96 13.40 -18.03
CA TRP A 13 3.70 12.38 -17.30
C TRP A 13 4.96 12.94 -16.64
N LEU A 14 5.75 13.70 -17.36
CA LEU A 14 6.99 14.31 -16.83
C LEU A 14 6.67 15.34 -15.74
N GLY A 15 5.70 16.22 -15.97
CA GLY A 15 5.29 17.22 -15.00
C GLY A 15 4.74 16.61 -13.71
N PHE A 16 3.90 15.57 -13.84
CA PHE A 16 3.37 14.85 -12.70
C PHE A 16 4.49 14.17 -11.88
N ASN A 17 5.36 13.40 -12.54
CA ASN A 17 6.46 12.71 -11.84
C ASN A 17 7.47 13.70 -11.23
N ALA A 18 7.76 14.82 -11.91
CA ALA A 18 8.59 15.89 -11.34
C ALA A 18 7.95 16.49 -10.09
N GLY A 19 6.63 16.75 -10.11
CA GLY A 19 5.88 17.20 -8.95
C GLY A 19 5.92 16.20 -7.79
N VAL A 20 5.74 14.91 -8.06
CA VAL A 20 5.84 13.83 -7.06
C VAL A 20 7.24 13.78 -6.44
N LEU A 21 8.29 13.82 -7.27
CA LEU A 21 9.67 13.83 -6.78
C LEU A 21 9.97 15.09 -5.95
N ALA A 22 9.47 16.25 -6.35
CA ALA A 22 9.60 17.49 -5.59
C ALA A 22 8.88 17.40 -4.22
N LEU A 23 7.67 16.80 -4.18
CA LEU A 23 6.96 16.56 -2.92
C LEU A 23 7.71 15.60 -2.00
N LEU A 24 8.27 14.50 -2.55
CA LEU A 24 9.08 13.58 -1.77
C LEU A 24 10.39 14.23 -1.26
N ALA A 25 11.04 15.04 -2.08
CA ALA A 25 12.23 15.78 -1.69
C ALA A 25 11.92 16.84 -0.60
N PHE A 26 10.79 17.52 -0.72
CA PHE A 26 10.30 18.47 0.30
C PHE A 26 10.00 17.74 1.61
N ASP A 27 9.32 16.62 1.55
CA ASP A 27 8.98 15.80 2.70
C ASP A 27 10.25 15.33 3.46
N LEU A 28 11.30 14.91 2.74
CA LEU A 28 12.59 14.55 3.32
C LEU A 28 13.40 15.74 3.85
N GLY A 29 13.46 16.81 3.04
CA GLY A 29 14.38 17.92 3.28
C GLY A 29 13.88 18.91 4.31
N VAL A 30 12.57 19.12 4.41
CA VAL A 30 11.97 20.17 5.24
C VAL A 30 11.27 19.59 6.47
N LEU A 31 10.42 18.58 6.27
CA LEU A 31 9.58 18.06 7.35
C LEU A 31 10.35 17.12 8.30
N HIS A 32 11.44 16.49 7.86
CA HIS A 32 12.14 15.43 8.60
C HIS A 32 13.61 15.69 8.90
N ARG A 33 14.02 16.96 8.95
CA ARG A 33 15.40 17.35 9.36
C ARG A 33 15.75 16.95 10.81
N LYS A 34 14.75 16.82 11.69
CA LYS A 34 14.97 16.41 13.08
C LYS A 34 14.51 14.96 13.30
N GLU A 35 15.37 14.17 13.92
CA GLU A 35 15.14 12.75 14.25
C GLU A 35 14.19 12.60 15.45
N ARG A 36 12.95 13.06 15.32
CA ARG A 36 11.94 12.89 16.36
C ARG A 36 10.79 11.99 15.86
N ALA A 37 10.18 11.28 16.77
CA ALA A 37 8.91 10.62 16.49
C ALA A 37 7.87 11.70 16.12
N ILE A 38 7.16 11.52 15.00
CA ILE A 38 6.07 12.40 14.57
C ILE A 38 4.93 12.24 15.56
N GLY A 39 4.44 13.37 16.09
CA GLY A 39 3.26 13.38 16.93
C GLY A 39 1.98 13.07 16.11
N ILE A 40 0.98 12.49 16.76
CA ILE A 40 -0.31 12.14 16.11
C ILE A 40 -0.94 13.37 15.43
N GLY A 41 -0.91 14.54 16.09
CA GLY A 41 -1.46 15.78 15.51
C GLY A 41 -0.74 16.21 14.23
N GLU A 42 0.59 16.15 14.21
CA GLU A 42 1.42 16.46 13.04
C GLU A 42 1.13 15.46 11.89
N ALA A 43 1.00 14.18 12.22
CA ALA A 43 0.68 13.13 11.26
C ALA A 43 -0.72 13.31 10.65
N LEU A 44 -1.71 13.72 11.44
CA LEU A 44 -3.07 14.03 10.97
C LEU A 44 -3.08 15.23 10.02
N TRP A 45 -2.35 16.30 10.35
CA TRP A 45 -2.22 17.46 9.46
C TRP A 45 -1.54 17.14 8.14
N LEU A 46 -0.48 16.32 8.17
CA LEU A 46 0.17 15.83 6.97
C LEU A 46 -0.77 14.93 6.13
N SER A 47 -1.53 14.06 6.78
CA SER A 47 -2.52 13.22 6.09
C SER A 47 -3.59 14.08 5.43
N LEU A 48 -4.10 15.10 6.14
CA LEU A 48 -5.07 16.04 5.58
C LEU A 48 -4.49 16.81 4.39
N PHE A 49 -3.24 17.27 4.49
CA PHE A 49 -2.55 17.94 3.39
C PHE A 49 -2.50 17.06 2.13
N TYR A 50 -2.11 15.79 2.23
CA TYR A 50 -2.07 14.88 1.08
C TYR A 50 -3.47 14.57 0.52
N ILE A 51 -4.50 14.51 1.38
CA ILE A 51 -5.90 14.36 0.93
C ILE A 51 -6.34 15.60 0.15
N LEU A 52 -6.09 16.79 0.67
CA LEU A 52 -6.44 18.04 -0.01
C LEU A 52 -5.67 18.19 -1.33
N LEU A 53 -4.42 17.75 -1.39
CA LEU A 53 -3.63 17.73 -2.61
C LEU A 53 -4.25 16.80 -3.67
N ALA A 54 -4.70 15.61 -3.27
CA ALA A 54 -5.40 14.67 -4.15
C ALA A 54 -6.73 15.24 -4.64
N LEU A 55 -7.50 15.89 -3.77
CA LEU A 55 -8.75 16.56 -4.15
C LEU A 55 -8.50 17.75 -5.09
N GLY A 56 -7.43 18.52 -4.86
CA GLY A 56 -7.00 19.58 -5.79
C GLY A 56 -6.62 19.04 -7.16
N PHE A 57 -5.94 17.90 -7.22
CA PHE A 57 -5.62 17.21 -8.47
C PHE A 57 -6.89 16.71 -9.18
N ALA A 58 -7.85 16.14 -8.44
CA ALA A 58 -9.15 15.74 -8.98
C ALA A 58 -9.91 16.93 -9.58
N ALA A 59 -9.90 18.09 -8.89
CA ALA A 59 -10.49 19.32 -9.42
C ALA A 59 -9.78 19.79 -10.71
N GLY A 60 -8.45 19.65 -10.77
CA GLY A 60 -7.69 19.89 -12.00
C GLY A 60 -8.09 18.94 -13.13
N LEU A 61 -8.21 17.63 -12.86
CA LEU A 61 -8.69 16.67 -13.86
C LEU A 61 -10.10 17.02 -14.35
N TRP A 62 -11.00 17.40 -13.43
CA TRP A 62 -12.35 17.85 -13.78
C TRP A 62 -12.32 19.02 -14.77
N TRP A 63 -11.45 19.99 -14.53
CA TRP A 63 -11.39 21.20 -15.37
C TRP A 63 -10.71 20.95 -16.72
N PHE A 64 -9.63 20.16 -16.76
CA PHE A 64 -8.81 19.99 -17.96
C PHE A 64 -9.18 18.77 -18.81
N ARG A 65 -9.69 17.71 -18.20
CA ARG A 65 -10.00 16.43 -18.86
C ARG A 65 -11.47 16.04 -18.76
N GLY A 66 -12.22 16.71 -17.92
CA GLY A 66 -13.66 16.53 -17.74
C GLY A 66 -14.06 15.68 -16.53
N PRO A 67 -15.38 15.67 -16.23
CA PRO A 67 -15.94 14.99 -15.06
C PRO A 67 -15.63 13.48 -14.99
N PRO A 68 -15.68 12.70 -16.09
CA PRO A 68 -15.45 11.25 -16.00
C PRO A 68 -14.07 10.89 -15.44
N ASP A 69 -13.00 11.56 -15.90
CA ASP A 69 -11.64 11.28 -15.45
C ASP A 69 -11.44 11.64 -13.98
N ALA A 70 -12.07 12.72 -13.51
CA ALA A 70 -12.03 13.12 -12.11
C ALA A 70 -12.75 12.10 -11.21
N VAL A 71 -13.91 11.58 -11.64
CA VAL A 71 -14.66 10.56 -10.90
C VAL A 71 -13.90 9.22 -10.88
N ASP A 72 -13.33 8.83 -12.03
CA ASP A 72 -12.50 7.63 -12.15
C ASP A 72 -11.28 7.73 -11.22
N PHE A 73 -10.58 8.89 -11.21
CA PHE A 73 -9.47 9.17 -10.29
C PHE A 73 -9.89 9.09 -8.82
N LEU A 74 -10.97 9.77 -8.42
CA LEU A 74 -11.45 9.77 -7.04
C LEU A 74 -11.86 8.37 -6.58
N THR A 75 -12.48 7.60 -7.47
CA THR A 75 -12.86 6.21 -7.18
C THR A 75 -11.63 5.35 -6.96
N GLY A 76 -10.66 5.41 -7.87
CA GLY A 76 -9.39 4.69 -7.74
C GLY A 76 -8.61 5.10 -6.50
N TYR A 77 -8.53 6.42 -6.23
CA TYR A 77 -7.89 6.96 -5.04
C TYR A 77 -8.55 6.47 -3.74
N LEU A 78 -9.90 6.48 -3.67
CA LEU A 78 -10.63 6.04 -2.49
C LEU A 78 -10.43 4.53 -2.23
N ILE A 79 -10.48 3.71 -3.29
CA ILE A 79 -10.23 2.27 -3.21
C ILE A 79 -8.81 2.01 -2.69
N GLU A 80 -7.81 2.61 -3.33
CA GLU A 80 -6.40 2.42 -2.96
C GLU A 80 -6.12 2.94 -1.55
N LYS A 81 -6.67 4.10 -1.19
CA LYS A 81 -6.54 4.68 0.14
C LYS A 81 -7.16 3.79 1.21
N SER A 82 -8.28 3.13 0.89
CA SER A 82 -8.95 2.19 1.79
C SER A 82 -8.14 0.91 1.98
N LEU A 83 -7.62 0.34 0.89
CA LEU A 83 -6.73 -0.83 0.92
C LEU A 83 -5.41 -0.51 1.64
N SER A 84 -4.93 0.73 1.55
CA SER A 84 -3.71 1.19 2.25
C SER A 84 -3.83 1.12 3.78
N VAL A 85 -5.02 1.11 4.36
CA VAL A 85 -5.19 0.92 5.81
C VAL A 85 -4.81 -0.50 6.24
N ASP A 86 -5.14 -1.52 5.44
CA ASP A 86 -4.68 -2.90 5.67
C ASP A 86 -3.16 -3.02 5.53
N ASN A 87 -2.56 -2.30 4.56
CA ASN A 87 -1.10 -2.23 4.42
C ASN A 87 -0.45 -1.67 5.70
N ILE A 88 -1.04 -0.62 6.30
CA ILE A 88 -0.57 -0.05 7.57
C ILE A 88 -0.62 -1.09 8.69
N PHE A 89 -1.69 -1.88 8.78
CA PHE A 89 -1.80 -2.92 9.80
C PHE A 89 -0.66 -3.94 9.68
N VAL A 90 -0.35 -4.41 8.48
CA VAL A 90 0.74 -5.35 8.26
C VAL A 90 2.10 -4.71 8.55
N ILE A 91 2.32 -3.45 8.16
CA ILE A 91 3.55 -2.71 8.49
C ILE A 91 3.73 -2.59 10.01
N VAL A 92 2.65 -2.32 10.77
CA VAL A 92 2.69 -2.28 12.24
C VAL A 92 3.13 -3.62 12.82
N ILE A 93 2.58 -4.73 12.30
CA ILE A 93 2.97 -6.09 12.71
C ILE A 93 4.45 -6.36 12.38
N ILE A 94 4.91 -6.00 11.19
CA ILE A 94 6.31 -6.18 10.76
C ILE A 94 7.24 -5.40 11.70
N PHE A 95 6.96 -4.12 11.93
CA PHE A 95 7.81 -3.28 12.79
C PHE A 95 7.82 -3.77 14.26
N SER A 96 6.68 -4.27 14.74
CA SER A 96 6.58 -4.87 16.08
C SER A 96 7.35 -6.17 16.17
N TYR A 97 7.22 -7.06 15.19
CA TYR A 97 7.92 -8.34 15.13
C TYR A 97 9.44 -8.18 15.15
N PHE A 98 9.96 -7.21 14.41
CA PHE A 98 11.40 -6.90 14.38
C PHE A 98 11.85 -5.95 15.48
N ALA A 99 10.96 -5.49 16.36
CA ALA A 99 11.23 -4.48 17.37
C ALA A 99 11.93 -3.24 16.78
N VAL A 100 11.46 -2.75 15.62
CA VAL A 100 12.08 -1.61 14.90
C VAL A 100 11.90 -0.33 15.71
N PRO A 101 13.00 0.32 16.16
CA PRO A 101 12.91 1.58 16.90
C PRO A 101 12.17 2.65 16.09
N ALA A 102 11.32 3.45 16.75
CA ALA A 102 10.50 4.49 16.10
C ALA A 102 11.34 5.45 15.23
N ALA A 103 12.56 5.75 15.68
CA ALA A 103 13.51 6.60 14.94
C ALA A 103 13.97 6.00 13.59
N TYR A 104 13.85 4.69 13.38
CA TYR A 104 14.27 4.02 12.14
C TYR A 104 13.09 3.71 11.21
N GLN A 105 11.85 3.68 11.73
CA GLN A 105 10.64 3.39 10.96
C GLN A 105 10.46 4.36 9.79
N HIS A 106 10.76 5.65 9.99
CA HIS A 106 10.72 6.66 8.94
C HIS A 106 11.55 6.30 7.71
N ARG A 107 12.75 5.77 7.93
CA ARG A 107 13.65 5.41 6.84
C ARG A 107 13.12 4.23 6.04
N VAL A 108 12.58 3.23 6.72
CA VAL A 108 11.98 2.07 6.06
C VAL A 108 10.77 2.51 5.24
N LEU A 109 9.85 3.30 5.84
CA LEU A 109 8.66 3.79 5.15
C LEU A 109 8.99 4.66 3.94
N PHE A 110 10.03 5.50 4.03
CA PHE A 110 10.44 6.32 2.90
C PHE A 110 10.93 5.47 1.71
N TRP A 111 11.88 4.56 1.96
CA TRP A 111 12.39 3.69 0.90
C TRP A 111 11.32 2.73 0.40
N GLY A 112 10.41 2.26 1.29
CA GLY A 112 9.25 1.49 0.94
C GLY A 112 8.30 2.23 -0.01
N ILE A 113 8.02 3.52 0.24
CA ILE A 113 7.22 4.33 -0.68
C ILE A 113 7.90 4.47 -2.04
N LEU A 114 9.21 4.69 -2.06
CA LEU A 114 9.95 4.85 -3.32
C LEU A 114 9.95 3.55 -4.14
N GLY A 115 10.17 2.40 -3.48
CA GLY A 115 10.08 1.09 -4.11
C GLY A 115 8.66 0.79 -4.62
N ALA A 116 7.64 1.05 -3.78
CA ALA A 116 6.24 0.89 -4.14
C ALA A 116 5.86 1.72 -5.38
N LEU A 117 6.33 2.97 -5.50
CA LEU A 117 6.07 3.81 -6.68
C LEU A 117 6.61 3.17 -7.97
N VAL A 118 7.81 2.62 -7.92
CA VAL A 118 8.44 1.97 -9.07
C VAL A 118 7.73 0.66 -9.41
N LEU A 119 7.51 -0.20 -8.41
CA LEU A 119 6.86 -1.50 -8.58
C LEU A 119 5.43 -1.34 -9.10
N ARG A 120 4.62 -0.52 -8.47
CA ARG A 120 3.23 -0.29 -8.86
C ARG A 120 3.11 0.42 -10.20
N GLY A 121 3.97 1.41 -10.48
CA GLY A 121 4.03 2.03 -11.80
C GLY A 121 4.27 1.00 -12.91
N THR A 122 5.22 0.11 -12.72
CA THR A 122 5.52 -0.97 -13.66
C THR A 122 4.34 -1.94 -13.81
N LEU A 123 3.74 -2.37 -12.69
CA LEU A 123 2.61 -3.30 -12.71
C LEU A 123 1.35 -2.68 -13.31
N ILE A 124 1.08 -1.39 -13.08
CA ILE A 124 -0.05 -0.67 -13.66
C ILE A 124 0.10 -0.62 -15.18
N LEU A 125 1.26 -0.19 -15.68
CA LEU A 125 1.51 -0.13 -17.11
C LEU A 125 1.38 -1.51 -17.76
N ALA A 126 1.94 -2.55 -17.13
CA ALA A 126 1.81 -3.92 -17.61
C ALA A 126 0.35 -4.41 -17.58
N GLY A 127 -0.37 -4.14 -16.50
CA GLY A 127 -1.76 -4.58 -16.31
C GLY A 127 -2.72 -3.92 -17.30
N VAL A 128 -2.59 -2.60 -17.52
CA VAL A 128 -3.39 -1.89 -18.51
C VAL A 128 -3.11 -2.43 -19.91
N GLN A 129 -1.83 -2.54 -20.30
CA GLN A 129 -1.46 -3.10 -21.62
C GLN A 129 -1.99 -4.54 -21.81
N LEU A 130 -2.02 -5.33 -20.74
CA LEU A 130 -2.50 -6.70 -20.79
C LEU A 130 -4.01 -6.76 -21.08
N ILE A 131 -4.80 -5.89 -20.46
CA ILE A 131 -6.24 -5.80 -20.72
C ILE A 131 -6.52 -5.23 -22.10
N ASP A 132 -5.81 -4.19 -22.53
CA ASP A 132 -5.97 -3.60 -23.86
C ASP A 132 -5.68 -4.61 -24.96
N ARG A 133 -4.69 -5.49 -24.74
CA ARG A 133 -4.28 -6.50 -25.72
C ARG A 133 -5.15 -7.77 -25.68
N PHE A 134 -5.67 -8.11 -24.51
CA PHE A 134 -6.43 -9.31 -24.26
C PHE A 134 -7.68 -8.99 -23.43
N ALA A 135 -8.77 -8.61 -24.09
CA ALA A 135 -10.00 -8.20 -23.40
C ALA A 135 -10.52 -9.27 -22.39
N TRP A 136 -10.28 -10.57 -22.65
CA TRP A 136 -10.65 -11.65 -21.72
C TRP A 136 -9.92 -11.58 -20.37
N MET A 137 -8.79 -10.85 -20.29
CA MET A 137 -8.09 -10.61 -19.00
C MET A 137 -8.98 -9.91 -17.98
N ALA A 138 -9.95 -9.11 -18.45
CA ALA A 138 -10.95 -8.50 -17.57
C ALA A 138 -11.76 -9.55 -16.79
N LEU A 139 -12.08 -10.69 -17.40
CA LEU A 139 -12.75 -11.79 -16.70
C LEU A 139 -11.85 -12.42 -15.65
N LEU A 140 -10.58 -12.65 -16.01
CA LEU A 140 -9.60 -13.22 -15.07
C LEU A 140 -9.39 -12.31 -13.86
N PHE A 141 -9.19 -11.02 -14.10
CA PHE A 141 -9.01 -10.04 -13.03
C PHE A 141 -10.29 -9.87 -12.19
N GLY A 142 -11.46 -9.81 -12.82
CA GLY A 142 -12.74 -9.76 -12.10
C GLY A 142 -12.98 -11.00 -11.22
N ALA A 143 -12.73 -12.19 -11.75
CA ALA A 143 -12.81 -13.45 -10.98
C ALA A 143 -11.79 -13.48 -9.84
N PHE A 144 -10.56 -13.01 -10.09
CA PHE A 144 -9.51 -12.90 -9.07
C PHE A 144 -9.91 -11.96 -7.93
N LEU A 145 -10.47 -10.78 -8.24
CA LEU A 145 -10.97 -9.84 -7.23
C LEU A 145 -12.09 -10.45 -6.37
N ILE A 146 -13.04 -11.14 -7.01
CA ILE A 146 -14.13 -11.83 -6.28
C ILE A 146 -13.53 -12.92 -5.37
N ALA A 147 -12.64 -13.75 -5.90
CA ALA A 147 -11.98 -14.81 -5.13
C ALA A 147 -11.19 -14.26 -3.94
N THR A 148 -10.43 -13.15 -4.14
CA THR A 148 -9.71 -12.47 -3.08
C THR A 148 -10.65 -11.87 -2.04
N GLY A 149 -11.72 -11.19 -2.46
CA GLY A 149 -12.74 -10.66 -1.55
C GLY A 149 -13.40 -11.76 -0.71
N ILE A 150 -13.79 -12.88 -1.32
CA ILE A 150 -14.36 -14.03 -0.60
C ILE A 150 -13.31 -14.65 0.36
N LYS A 151 -12.07 -14.83 -0.09
CA LYS A 151 -10.98 -15.31 0.78
C LYS A 151 -10.77 -14.41 2.00
N MET A 152 -10.80 -13.09 1.84
CA MET A 152 -10.70 -12.13 2.95
C MET A 152 -11.86 -12.28 3.94
N LEU A 153 -13.08 -12.58 3.48
CA LEU A 153 -14.23 -12.84 4.36
C LEU A 153 -14.05 -14.12 5.18
N VAL A 154 -13.54 -15.19 4.55
CA VAL A 154 -13.45 -16.52 5.17
C VAL A 154 -12.22 -16.65 6.07
N VAL A 155 -11.09 -16.04 5.70
CA VAL A 155 -9.79 -16.20 6.38
C VAL A 155 -9.45 -14.98 7.25
N ALA A 156 -10.44 -14.20 7.60
CA ALA A 156 -10.31 -12.87 8.20
C ALA A 156 -9.47 -12.77 9.50
N ASP A 157 -9.19 -13.88 10.22
CA ASP A 157 -8.60 -13.84 11.56
C ASP A 157 -7.15 -14.40 11.65
N LYS A 158 -6.55 -14.79 10.51
CA LYS A 158 -5.16 -15.30 10.52
C LYS A 158 -4.16 -14.15 10.40
N GLN A 159 -3.31 -14.02 11.42
CA GLN A 159 -2.17 -13.10 11.36
C GLN A 159 -1.12 -13.60 10.36
N PRO A 160 -0.39 -12.70 9.66
CA PRO A 160 0.70 -13.08 8.77
C PRO A 160 1.79 -13.84 9.53
N ASP A 161 2.16 -15.03 9.08
CA ASP A 161 3.29 -15.78 9.63
C ASP A 161 4.61 -15.20 9.09
N LEU A 162 5.19 -14.26 9.83
CA LEU A 162 6.44 -13.61 9.46
C LEU A 162 7.66 -14.52 9.67
N ALA A 163 7.57 -15.49 10.59
CA ALA A 163 8.67 -16.41 10.88
C ALA A 163 8.98 -17.33 9.70
N ASN A 164 7.94 -17.81 9.02
CA ASN A 164 8.04 -18.69 7.86
C ASN A 164 7.99 -17.94 6.51
N ASN A 165 8.11 -16.61 6.52
CA ASN A 165 8.08 -15.82 5.30
C ASN A 165 9.23 -16.25 4.35
N ILE A 166 8.88 -16.53 3.08
CA ILE A 166 9.82 -17.00 2.06
C ILE A 166 10.95 -16.01 1.81
N VAL A 167 10.65 -14.70 1.88
CA VAL A 167 11.64 -13.61 1.70
C VAL A 167 12.66 -13.64 2.82
N MET A 168 12.21 -13.81 4.08
CA MET A 168 13.08 -13.93 5.23
C MET A 168 14.02 -15.13 5.10
N ARG A 169 13.47 -16.29 4.73
CA ARG A 169 14.24 -17.53 4.55
C ARG A 169 15.29 -17.39 3.46
N LEU A 170 14.91 -16.79 2.32
CA LEU A 170 15.81 -16.58 1.19
C LEU A 170 16.90 -15.55 1.53
N ALA A 171 16.52 -14.44 2.16
CA ALA A 171 17.46 -13.40 2.58
C ALA A 171 18.52 -13.92 3.53
N ARG A 172 18.13 -14.70 4.56
CA ARG A 172 19.06 -15.31 5.50
C ARG A 172 20.01 -16.33 4.85
N ARG A 173 19.56 -17.07 3.83
CA ARG A 173 20.39 -18.03 3.11
C ARG A 173 21.39 -17.40 2.16
N ARG A 174 21.08 -16.21 1.63
CA ARG A 174 21.87 -15.57 0.56
C ARG A 174 22.64 -14.34 1.01
N LEU A 175 22.23 -13.70 2.11
CA LEU A 175 22.79 -12.44 2.59
C LEU A 175 23.48 -12.65 3.95
N ARG A 176 24.61 -11.97 4.14
CA ARG A 176 25.27 -11.89 5.43
C ARG A 176 24.57 -10.84 6.27
N VAL A 177 23.80 -11.26 7.25
CA VAL A 177 22.97 -10.37 8.08
C VAL A 177 23.71 -10.09 9.39
N THR A 178 23.71 -8.81 9.83
CA THR A 178 24.22 -8.43 11.15
C THR A 178 23.22 -8.85 12.25
N GLU A 179 23.71 -9.16 13.44
CA GLU A 179 22.88 -9.58 14.57
C GLU A 179 22.00 -8.45 15.11
N ALA A 180 22.48 -7.21 15.03
CA ALA A 180 21.80 -6.03 15.57
C ALA A 180 21.63 -4.92 14.52
N PHE A 181 20.76 -3.97 14.84
CA PHE A 181 20.62 -2.74 14.06
C PHE A 181 21.91 -1.91 14.16
N GLU A 182 22.43 -1.49 13.01
CA GLU A 182 23.59 -0.59 12.93
C GLU A 182 23.13 0.85 12.68
N GLY A 183 22.47 1.42 13.67
CA GLY A 183 21.79 2.69 13.52
C GLY A 183 20.76 2.64 12.40
N LYS A 184 20.75 3.64 11.51
CA LYS A 184 19.84 3.74 10.36
C LYS A 184 20.38 3.09 9.08
N ARG A 185 21.50 2.39 9.13
CA ARG A 185 22.16 1.85 7.92
C ARG A 185 21.47 0.56 7.48
N PHE A 186 21.25 0.44 6.18
CA PHE A 186 20.81 -0.81 5.55
C PHE A 186 21.98 -1.74 5.27
N PHE A 187 23.15 -1.15 4.96
CA PHE A 187 24.36 -1.87 4.62
C PHE A 187 25.52 -1.36 5.46
N VAL A 188 26.38 -2.29 5.90
CA VAL A 188 27.60 -1.98 6.64
C VAL A 188 28.76 -2.83 6.13
N ARG A 189 29.95 -2.28 6.17
CA ARG A 189 31.18 -3.02 5.85
C ARG A 189 31.90 -3.40 7.13
N ARG A 190 32.19 -4.70 7.28
CA ARG A 190 33.01 -5.25 8.38
C ARG A 190 34.10 -6.12 7.76
N ASN A 191 35.35 -5.88 8.09
CA ASN A 191 36.51 -6.63 7.58
C ASN A 191 36.53 -6.76 6.03
N GLY A 192 36.19 -5.68 5.32
CA GLY A 192 36.15 -5.67 3.85
C GLY A 192 34.92 -6.33 3.22
N LEU A 193 34.07 -7.02 3.99
CA LEU A 193 32.87 -7.69 3.51
C LEU A 193 31.62 -6.83 3.74
N LEU A 194 30.68 -6.90 2.79
CA LEU A 194 29.40 -6.23 2.87
C LEU A 194 28.40 -7.07 3.66
N TYR A 195 27.80 -6.49 4.69
CA TYR A 195 26.70 -7.06 5.47
C TYR A 195 25.45 -6.23 5.29
N VAL A 196 24.30 -6.89 5.34
CA VAL A 196 22.99 -6.26 5.43
C VAL A 196 22.55 -6.19 6.89
N THR A 197 21.82 -5.15 7.25
CA THR A 197 21.29 -5.01 8.62
C THR A 197 19.87 -5.59 8.71
N PRO A 198 19.36 -5.91 9.92
CA PRO A 198 17.96 -6.26 10.11
C PRO A 198 17.00 -5.21 9.55
N LEU A 199 17.39 -3.94 9.53
CA LEU A 199 16.58 -2.87 8.94
C LEU A 199 16.35 -3.03 7.44
N PHE A 200 17.33 -3.57 6.71
CA PHE A 200 17.18 -3.91 5.29
C PHE A 200 16.25 -5.12 5.09
N LEU A 201 16.29 -6.11 5.98
CA LEU A 201 15.34 -7.23 5.93
C LEU A 201 13.91 -6.76 6.14
N VAL A 202 13.71 -5.84 7.08
CA VAL A 202 12.39 -5.19 7.30
C VAL A 202 11.92 -4.49 6.02
N LEU A 203 12.80 -3.71 5.36
CA LEU A 203 12.46 -3.07 4.09
C LEU A 203 12.06 -4.09 3.02
N LEU A 204 12.82 -5.17 2.86
CA LEU A 204 12.50 -6.22 1.88
C LEU A 204 11.14 -6.87 2.13
N ILE A 205 10.79 -7.10 3.41
CA ILE A 205 9.49 -7.69 3.75
C ILE A 205 8.37 -6.69 3.49
N VAL A 206 8.56 -5.42 3.81
CA VAL A 206 7.58 -4.36 3.52
C VAL A 206 7.34 -4.25 2.01
N GLU A 207 8.40 -4.22 1.18
CA GLU A 207 8.30 -4.18 -0.28
C GLU A 207 7.60 -5.42 -0.85
N PHE A 208 7.98 -6.60 -0.36
CA PHE A 208 7.33 -7.84 -0.79
C PHE A 208 5.85 -7.87 -0.43
N THR A 209 5.51 -7.38 0.75
CA THR A 209 4.12 -7.29 1.21
C THR A 209 3.34 -6.29 0.36
N ASP A 210 3.94 -5.14 0.03
CA ASP A 210 3.30 -4.16 -0.87
C ASP A 210 3.10 -4.74 -2.27
N LEU A 211 4.05 -5.52 -2.79
CA LEU A 211 3.88 -6.24 -4.05
C LEU A 211 2.69 -7.21 -4.00
N VAL A 212 2.51 -7.96 -2.92
CA VAL A 212 1.36 -8.86 -2.75
C VAL A 212 0.05 -8.06 -2.76
N PHE A 213 -0.02 -6.94 -2.05
CA PHE A 213 -1.20 -6.07 -2.05
C PHE A 213 -1.45 -5.40 -3.40
N ALA A 214 -0.39 -5.07 -4.14
CA ALA A 214 -0.51 -4.49 -5.48
C ALA A 214 -1.19 -5.45 -6.47
N VAL A 215 -0.99 -6.76 -6.30
CA VAL A 215 -1.66 -7.78 -7.12
C VAL A 215 -3.19 -7.74 -6.96
N ASP A 216 -3.69 -7.36 -5.79
CA ASP A 216 -5.13 -7.22 -5.53
C ASP A 216 -5.64 -5.82 -5.92
N SER A 217 -4.88 -4.76 -5.61
CA SER A 217 -5.35 -3.38 -5.77
C SER A 217 -5.30 -2.88 -7.22
N ILE A 218 -4.28 -3.26 -8.00
CA ILE A 218 -4.12 -2.80 -9.37
C ILE A 218 -5.29 -3.26 -10.27
N PRO A 219 -5.69 -4.54 -10.30
CA PRO A 219 -6.90 -4.96 -11.02
C PRO A 219 -8.16 -4.21 -10.57
N ALA A 220 -8.29 -3.89 -9.27
CA ALA A 220 -9.43 -3.16 -8.76
C ALA A 220 -9.53 -1.73 -9.34
N ILE A 221 -8.40 -1.03 -9.49
CA ILE A 221 -8.40 0.30 -10.10
C ILE A 221 -8.58 0.22 -11.62
N ILE A 222 -7.95 -0.75 -12.30
CA ILE A 222 -8.14 -0.95 -13.75
C ILE A 222 -9.60 -1.30 -14.09
N ALA A 223 -10.33 -1.95 -13.18
CA ALA A 223 -11.77 -2.19 -13.32
C ALA A 223 -12.62 -0.89 -13.33
N ILE A 224 -12.08 0.23 -12.85
CA ILE A 224 -12.73 1.53 -12.86
C ILE A 224 -12.45 2.25 -14.17
N THR A 225 -11.19 2.31 -14.59
CA THR A 225 -10.76 2.98 -15.82
C THR A 225 -9.54 2.28 -16.41
N SER A 226 -9.45 2.25 -17.74
CA SER A 226 -8.27 1.78 -18.47
C SER A 226 -7.28 2.89 -18.82
N ASP A 227 -7.55 4.17 -18.45
CA ASP A 227 -6.60 5.25 -18.65
C ASP A 227 -5.38 5.07 -17.73
N PRO A 228 -4.17 4.78 -18.29
CA PRO A 228 -2.99 4.51 -17.48
C PRO A 228 -2.59 5.69 -16.60
N PHE A 229 -2.81 6.92 -17.06
CA PHE A 229 -2.46 8.12 -16.30
C PHE A 229 -3.37 8.30 -15.09
N VAL A 230 -4.67 8.07 -15.24
CA VAL A 230 -5.64 8.15 -14.13
C VAL A 230 -5.36 7.05 -13.11
N VAL A 231 -5.14 5.79 -13.56
CA VAL A 231 -4.80 4.67 -12.67
C VAL A 231 -3.51 4.94 -11.90
N TYR A 232 -2.46 5.38 -12.60
CA TYR A 232 -1.17 5.67 -11.99
C TYR A 232 -1.24 6.81 -10.98
N THR A 233 -1.86 7.93 -11.35
CA THR A 233 -1.92 9.11 -10.48
C THR A 233 -2.76 8.85 -9.23
N ALA A 234 -3.89 8.14 -9.35
CA ALA A 234 -4.72 7.73 -8.21
C ALA A 234 -3.91 6.89 -7.20
N ASN A 235 -3.14 5.94 -7.71
CA ASN A 235 -2.29 5.07 -6.91
C ASN A 235 -1.15 5.86 -6.22
N VAL A 236 -0.45 6.72 -6.97
CA VAL A 236 0.64 7.55 -6.45
C VAL A 236 0.16 8.46 -5.31
N PHE A 237 -0.97 9.16 -5.49
CA PHE A 237 -1.53 10.03 -4.44
C PHE A 237 -1.93 9.25 -3.18
N ALA A 238 -2.45 8.03 -3.33
CA ALA A 238 -2.78 7.19 -2.20
C ALA A 238 -1.53 6.79 -1.39
N ILE A 239 -0.43 6.44 -2.10
CA ILE A 239 0.85 6.03 -1.49
C ILE A 239 1.58 7.20 -0.85
N LEU A 240 1.61 8.38 -1.47
CA LEU A 240 2.28 9.57 -0.93
C LEU A 240 1.83 9.89 0.50
N GLY A 241 0.54 9.76 0.79
CA GLY A 241 0.01 9.97 2.14
C GLY A 241 0.16 8.78 3.09
N LEU A 242 0.69 7.61 2.64
CA LEU A 242 0.74 6.38 3.45
C LEU A 242 1.58 6.55 4.72
N ARG A 243 2.72 7.25 4.62
CA ARG A 243 3.60 7.48 5.77
C ARG A 243 2.94 8.34 6.84
N ALA A 244 2.31 9.44 6.46
CA ALA A 244 1.58 10.29 7.38
C ALA A 244 0.42 9.51 8.02
N LEU A 245 -0.30 8.75 7.21
CA LEU A 245 -1.39 7.90 7.67
C LEU A 245 -0.91 6.80 8.63
N TYR A 246 0.27 6.22 8.40
CA TYR A 246 0.88 5.25 9.30
C TYR A 246 1.06 5.84 10.71
N PHE A 247 1.72 7.00 10.84
CA PHE A 247 1.95 7.62 12.15
C PHE A 247 0.64 8.13 12.80
N ALA A 248 -0.34 8.52 12.00
CA ALA A 248 -1.66 8.90 12.51
C ALA A 248 -2.46 7.70 13.03
N LEU A 249 -2.39 6.56 12.36
CA LEU A 249 -3.29 5.44 12.59
C LEU A 249 -2.65 4.25 13.31
N ALA A 250 -1.32 4.12 13.38
CA ALA A 250 -0.64 2.95 13.95
C ALA A 250 -1.16 2.56 15.35
N GLY A 251 -1.56 3.54 16.17
CA GLY A 251 -2.17 3.31 17.49
C GLY A 251 -3.67 2.98 17.45
N ILE A 252 -4.35 3.19 16.33
CA ILE A 252 -5.83 3.07 16.23
C ILE A 252 -6.23 1.91 15.31
N VAL A 253 -5.35 1.53 14.38
CA VAL A 253 -5.60 0.45 13.39
C VAL A 253 -6.17 -0.83 14.01
N PRO A 254 -5.73 -1.32 15.19
CA PRO A 254 -6.33 -2.49 15.82
C PRO A 254 -7.83 -2.34 16.16
N ARG A 255 -8.35 -1.11 16.17
CA ARG A 255 -9.79 -0.84 16.40
C ARG A 255 -10.64 -1.02 15.14
N PHE A 256 -10.05 -1.07 13.94
CA PHE A 256 -10.79 -1.20 12.68
C PHE A 256 -11.16 -2.67 12.35
N VAL A 257 -11.76 -3.36 13.31
CA VAL A 257 -12.09 -4.79 13.26
C VAL A 257 -12.98 -5.15 12.05
N TYR A 258 -13.88 -4.25 11.65
CA TYR A 258 -14.83 -4.49 10.55
C TYR A 258 -14.33 -4.00 9.19
N LEU A 259 -13.18 -3.31 9.11
CA LEU A 259 -12.66 -2.76 7.85
C LEU A 259 -12.43 -3.87 6.80
N LYS A 260 -11.88 -5.02 7.22
CA LYS A 260 -11.66 -6.20 6.36
C LYS A 260 -12.93 -6.67 5.64
N TYR A 261 -14.09 -6.60 6.30
CA TYR A 261 -15.38 -6.96 5.69
C TYR A 261 -15.82 -5.91 4.67
N GLY A 262 -15.64 -4.62 4.99
CA GLY A 262 -15.90 -3.53 4.04
C GLY A 262 -15.06 -3.66 2.78
N LEU A 263 -13.75 -3.87 2.91
CA LEU A 263 -12.83 -4.04 1.79
C LEU A 263 -13.13 -5.31 0.98
N SER A 264 -13.45 -6.42 1.62
CA SER A 264 -13.88 -7.65 0.95
C SER A 264 -15.09 -7.42 0.05
N LEU A 265 -16.12 -6.71 0.57
CA LEU A 265 -17.31 -6.39 -0.20
C LEU A 265 -17.00 -5.43 -1.37
N VAL A 266 -16.10 -4.47 -1.16
CA VAL A 266 -15.62 -3.59 -2.25
C VAL A 266 -14.99 -4.41 -3.37
N LEU A 267 -14.06 -5.33 -3.05
CA LEU A 267 -13.41 -6.19 -4.05
C LEU A 267 -14.42 -7.05 -4.81
N VAL A 268 -15.39 -7.66 -4.12
CA VAL A 268 -16.45 -8.45 -4.75
C VAL A 268 -17.31 -7.58 -5.68
N THR A 269 -17.69 -6.38 -5.23
CA THR A 269 -18.50 -5.45 -6.02
C THR A 269 -17.76 -4.99 -7.28
N ILE A 270 -16.48 -4.62 -7.14
CA ILE A 270 -15.65 -4.17 -8.27
C ILE A 270 -15.38 -5.31 -9.25
N GLY A 271 -15.06 -6.51 -8.75
CA GLY A 271 -14.87 -7.69 -9.59
C GLY A 271 -16.14 -8.05 -10.35
N GLY A 272 -17.31 -7.99 -9.68
CA GLY A 272 -18.63 -8.17 -10.31
C GLY A 272 -18.92 -7.12 -11.39
N LYS A 273 -18.62 -5.84 -11.12
CA LYS A 273 -18.72 -4.76 -12.12
C LYS A 273 -17.84 -5.06 -13.34
N MET A 274 -16.61 -5.48 -13.13
CA MET A 274 -15.67 -5.77 -14.21
C MET A 274 -16.17 -6.88 -15.13
N ILE A 275 -16.68 -7.96 -14.56
CA ILE A 275 -17.26 -9.09 -15.30
C ILE A 275 -18.54 -8.65 -16.04
N ALA A 276 -19.42 -7.90 -15.37
CA ALA A 276 -20.63 -7.38 -16.00
C ALA A 276 -20.30 -6.47 -17.20
N ASN A 277 -19.38 -5.53 -17.02
CA ASN A 277 -18.94 -4.63 -18.11
C ASN A 277 -18.37 -5.40 -19.32
N TYR A 278 -17.65 -6.51 -19.07
CA TYR A 278 -17.15 -7.35 -20.15
C TYR A 278 -18.28 -8.01 -20.97
N PHE A 279 -19.29 -8.62 -20.32
CA PHE A 279 -20.37 -9.31 -21.01
C PHE A 279 -21.35 -8.35 -21.73
N TYR A 280 -21.57 -7.17 -21.18
CA TYR A 280 -22.46 -6.17 -21.79
C TYR A 280 -21.75 -5.25 -22.79
N GLY A 281 -20.44 -5.42 -23.00
CA GLY A 281 -19.70 -4.73 -24.06
C GLY A 281 -19.47 -3.25 -23.83
N GLY A 282 -19.27 -2.81 -22.58
CA GLY A 282 -18.99 -1.42 -22.26
C GLY A 282 -19.13 -1.06 -20.77
N LYS A 283 -19.14 0.22 -20.45
CA LYS A 283 -19.38 0.73 -19.06
C LYS A 283 -20.87 0.57 -18.69
N PHE A 284 -21.34 -0.67 -18.54
CA PHE A 284 -22.74 -0.97 -18.16
C PHE A 284 -23.06 -0.43 -16.75
N ILE A 285 -22.11 -0.58 -15.81
CA ILE A 285 -22.23 0.00 -14.46
C ILE A 285 -21.39 1.26 -14.39
N PRO A 286 -22.02 2.46 -14.25
CA PRO A 286 -21.30 3.72 -14.12
C PRO A 286 -20.32 3.73 -12.95
N THR A 287 -19.24 4.50 -13.06
CA THR A 287 -18.20 4.56 -12.03
C THR A 287 -18.70 5.24 -10.76
N GLU A 288 -19.64 6.15 -10.86
CA GLU A 288 -20.27 6.86 -9.73
C GLU A 288 -20.91 5.88 -8.72
N TRP A 289 -21.51 4.79 -9.21
CA TRP A 289 -22.04 3.75 -8.34
C TRP A 289 -20.95 2.98 -7.62
N ALA A 290 -19.83 2.73 -8.28
CA ALA A 290 -18.66 2.09 -7.65
C ALA A 290 -18.05 3.01 -6.57
N LEU A 291 -17.98 4.32 -6.84
CA LEU A 291 -17.54 5.33 -5.87
C LEU A 291 -18.45 5.35 -4.64
N LEU A 292 -19.77 5.46 -4.88
CA LEU A 292 -20.75 5.48 -3.79
C LEU A 292 -20.70 4.18 -2.96
N ALA A 293 -20.68 3.03 -3.62
CA ALA A 293 -20.59 1.73 -2.96
C ALA A 293 -19.31 1.63 -2.11
N THR A 294 -18.17 2.03 -2.65
CA THR A 294 -16.90 2.03 -1.92
C THR A 294 -16.97 2.95 -0.70
N PHE A 295 -17.47 4.16 -0.87
CA PHE A 295 -17.62 5.12 0.22
C PHE A 295 -18.52 4.59 1.34
N VAL A 296 -19.67 4.02 0.99
CA VAL A 296 -20.64 3.46 1.96
C VAL A 296 -20.07 2.22 2.67
N LEU A 297 -19.46 1.29 1.91
CA LEU A 297 -18.94 0.05 2.48
C LEU A 297 -17.73 0.31 3.39
N VAL A 298 -16.77 1.12 2.94
CA VAL A 298 -15.58 1.46 3.74
C VAL A 298 -15.94 2.38 4.90
N GLY A 299 -16.64 3.48 4.64
CA GLY A 299 -17.04 4.44 5.66
C GLY A 299 -17.95 3.79 6.72
N GLY A 300 -18.90 2.97 6.29
CA GLY A 300 -19.77 2.20 7.18
C GLY A 300 -19.01 1.19 8.04
N SER A 301 -18.03 0.48 7.46
CA SER A 301 -17.20 -0.48 8.21
C SER A 301 -16.30 0.21 9.24
N ILE A 302 -15.73 1.37 8.91
CA ILE A 302 -14.97 2.19 9.86
C ILE A 302 -15.85 2.71 10.97
N ALA A 303 -17.01 3.30 10.64
CA ALA A 303 -17.96 3.81 11.62
C ALA A 303 -18.43 2.70 12.57
N LEU A 304 -18.80 1.53 12.04
CA LEU A 304 -19.19 0.37 12.83
C LEU A 304 -18.07 -0.12 13.74
N SER A 305 -16.83 -0.15 13.23
CA SER A 305 -15.65 -0.51 14.02
C SER A 305 -15.47 0.43 15.20
N LEU A 306 -15.49 1.73 14.97
CA LEU A 306 -15.30 2.74 16.02
C LEU A 306 -16.41 2.73 17.04
N LEU A 307 -17.68 2.53 16.63
CA LEU A 307 -18.81 2.43 17.52
C LEU A 307 -18.72 1.21 18.45
N LYS A 308 -18.36 0.03 17.88
CA LYS A 308 -18.27 -1.21 18.65
C LYS A 308 -17.02 -1.30 19.55
N THR A 309 -15.95 -0.61 19.17
CA THR A 309 -14.71 -0.58 19.98
C THR A 309 -14.65 0.62 20.92
N ARG A 310 -15.71 1.43 20.98
CA ARG A 310 -15.81 2.60 21.87
C ARG A 310 -15.71 2.15 23.33
N GLY A 311 -14.67 2.62 24.04
CA GLY A 311 -14.44 2.27 25.45
C GLY A 311 -13.59 1.01 25.68
N ARG A 312 -13.18 0.27 24.65
CA ARG A 312 -12.14 -0.76 24.80
C ARG A 312 -10.76 -0.12 24.65
N PRO A 313 -9.81 -0.38 25.58
CA PRO A 313 -8.41 -0.03 25.32
C PRO A 313 -8.00 -0.70 24.00
N ALA A 314 -7.23 0.00 23.17
CA ALA A 314 -6.61 -0.67 22.03
C ALA A 314 -5.74 -1.80 22.59
N GLU A 315 -6.13 -3.05 22.42
CA GLU A 315 -5.23 -4.17 22.71
C GLU A 315 -4.00 -3.95 21.81
N PRO A 316 -2.79 -3.82 22.40
CA PRO A 316 -1.60 -3.84 21.60
C PRO A 316 -1.64 -5.13 20.78
N ALA A 317 -1.40 -5.02 19.47
CA ALA A 317 -1.29 -6.21 18.63
C ALA A 317 -0.41 -7.21 19.39
N ALA A 318 -0.96 -8.36 19.76
CA ALA A 318 -0.26 -9.36 20.55
C ALA A 318 1.09 -9.60 19.87
N LEU A 319 2.16 -9.16 20.51
CA LEU A 319 3.51 -9.29 19.96
C LEU A 319 3.73 -10.79 19.78
N PRO A 320 3.95 -11.29 18.57
CA PRO A 320 4.44 -12.65 18.43
C PRO A 320 5.75 -12.69 19.24
N THR A 321 5.80 -13.52 20.27
CA THR A 321 7.00 -13.81 21.04
C THR A 321 7.98 -14.49 20.09
N GLY A 322 8.79 -13.71 19.33
CA GLY A 322 9.42 -14.41 18.25
C GLY A 322 10.77 -13.97 17.75
N TRP A 323 11.20 -12.76 17.90
CA TRP A 323 12.57 -12.43 17.52
C TRP A 323 13.17 -11.40 18.49
N VAL A 324 14.18 -11.84 19.24
CA VAL A 324 15.04 -10.94 20.00
C VAL A 324 16.33 -10.78 19.19
N PRO A 325 16.80 -9.57 18.91
CA PRO A 325 18.12 -9.36 18.31
C PRO A 325 19.17 -10.10 19.11
N GLY A 326 19.92 -11.03 18.48
CA GLY A 326 20.94 -11.83 19.15
C GLY A 326 20.49 -13.20 19.70
N SER A 327 19.22 -13.58 19.57
CA SER A 327 18.82 -14.95 19.89
C SER A 327 19.13 -15.89 18.71
N PRO A 328 19.80 -17.07 18.96
CA PRO A 328 19.95 -18.06 17.91
C PRO A 328 18.57 -18.54 17.46
N VAL A 329 18.39 -18.63 16.15
CA VAL A 329 17.16 -19.18 15.55
C VAL A 329 17.06 -20.62 15.98
N ARG A 330 16.03 -20.97 16.76
CA ARG A 330 15.70 -22.38 17.01
C ARG A 330 15.10 -22.93 15.72
N ASP A 331 15.75 -23.96 15.17
CA ASP A 331 15.13 -24.77 14.12
C ASP A 331 13.84 -25.40 14.63
N PRO A 332 12.87 -25.73 13.74
CA PRO A 332 11.63 -26.39 14.10
C PRO A 332 11.82 -27.67 14.92
N ASP A 333 13.00 -28.27 14.86
CA ASP A 333 13.37 -29.52 15.52
C ASP A 333 14.03 -29.32 16.89
N GLY A 334 14.13 -28.08 17.39
CA GLY A 334 14.67 -27.81 18.73
C GLY A 334 16.20 -27.94 18.86
N SER A 335 16.95 -28.18 17.78
CA SER A 335 18.41 -28.27 17.81
C SER A 335 19.02 -26.86 17.62
N ALA A 336 19.77 -26.41 18.63
CA ALA A 336 20.62 -25.23 18.48
C ALA A 336 21.85 -25.64 17.67
N GLU A 337 22.02 -25.09 16.47
CA GLU A 337 23.34 -25.19 15.81
C GLU A 337 24.36 -24.47 16.69
N ARG A 338 25.31 -25.22 17.13
CA ARG A 338 26.53 -24.73 17.78
C ARG A 338 27.51 -24.35 16.70
N GLU A 339 27.99 -23.09 16.78
CA GLU A 339 29.11 -22.44 16.08
C GLU A 339 28.92 -22.05 14.61
#